data_5f5ed2b561964bef3d098835c4ba9932
#
_entry.id   5f5ed2b561964bef3d098835c4ba9932
#
_cell.length_a   1.000
_cell.length_b   1.000
_cell.length_c   1.000
_cell.angle_alpha   90.00
_cell.angle_beta   90.00
_cell.angle_gamma   90.00
#
_symmetry.space_group_name_H-M   'P 1'
#
loop_
_entity.id
_entity.type
_entity.pdbx_description
1 polymer ?
#
loop_
_entity_poly.entity_id
_entity_poly.type
_entity_poly.pdbx_seq_one_letter_code
_entity_poly.pdbx_strand_id
1 'polypeptide(L)'
;MSTSIQDVARAANVSISTVSRSFTRPELVSKATREKVLRIAEELNFSTSRSAVALKTGRAFRVALLVSDHIRLWFSASVIEGLNQVLHEEGYDISIFQISSIEERKEFFEMLPVRRNADAVIVVSFDIDNTEIAQLNSAAVPIVGINSVLPQERGFSASINIDDVQGSILAARHLISLGHRDIAYVRTDRDVSLHFSVQQRFDAFMECCAHSGIAPQVITAPEGPTRISQVVTELLSMDRMPTAIACQEDGIAVPLIFQLMRNGYSIPGEISVIGFDNSVYAADIGLTTISQDPVELAHVAARLTLQLIDETPRDPFLLEPAQLIVRSSTGPCPKTHA
;
A
#
# COMPACT_ATOMS: atom_id res chain seq x y z
N MET A 1 0.16 -2.15 41.92
CA MET A 1 -1.02 -3.03 41.74
C MET A 1 -1.87 -2.39 40.66
N SER A 2 -2.34 -3.15 39.68
CA SER A 2 -3.23 -2.59 38.65
C SER A 2 -4.63 -2.40 39.23
N THR A 3 -5.20 -1.21 39.06
CA THR A 3 -6.57 -0.89 39.49
C THR A 3 -7.55 -1.76 38.69
N SER A 4 -8.49 -2.38 39.39
CA SER A 4 -9.52 -3.23 38.78
C SER A 4 -10.84 -2.47 38.55
N ILE A 5 -11.71 -2.98 37.69
CA ILE A 5 -13.08 -2.45 37.52
C ILE A 5 -13.88 -2.46 38.82
N GLN A 6 -13.57 -3.40 39.72
CA GLN A 6 -14.19 -3.51 41.05
C GLN A 6 -13.80 -2.34 41.96
N ASP A 7 -12.57 -1.85 41.86
CA ASP A 7 -12.10 -0.72 42.63
C ASP A 7 -12.77 0.58 42.19
N VAL A 8 -12.93 0.77 40.87
CA VAL A 8 -13.71 1.91 40.32
C VAL A 8 -15.17 1.82 40.78
N ALA A 9 -15.80 0.67 40.68
CA ALA A 9 -17.17 0.46 41.07
C ALA A 9 -17.39 0.81 42.59
N ARG A 10 -16.45 0.38 43.44
CA ARG A 10 -16.46 0.68 44.87
C ARG A 10 -16.29 2.18 45.11
N ALA A 11 -15.30 2.80 44.49
CA ALA A 11 -15.03 4.24 44.68
C ALA A 11 -16.16 5.12 44.13
N ALA A 12 -16.78 4.74 42.99
CA ALA A 12 -17.90 5.45 42.41
C ALA A 12 -19.26 5.14 43.11
N ASN A 13 -19.29 4.16 44.00
CA ASN A 13 -20.52 3.65 44.63
C ASN A 13 -21.61 3.28 43.62
N VAL A 14 -21.22 2.48 42.61
CA VAL A 14 -22.10 1.94 41.56
C VAL A 14 -21.79 0.47 41.32
N SER A 15 -22.67 -0.21 40.60
CA SER A 15 -22.41 -1.61 40.20
C SER A 15 -21.29 -1.73 39.18
N ILE A 16 -20.61 -2.87 39.14
CA ILE A 16 -19.61 -3.19 38.10
C ILE A 16 -20.22 -3.03 36.69
N SER A 17 -21.49 -3.45 36.54
CA SER A 17 -22.21 -3.30 35.25
C SER A 17 -22.43 -1.84 34.90
N THR A 18 -22.65 -0.95 35.85
CA THR A 18 -22.76 0.50 35.64
C THR A 18 -21.42 1.08 35.20
N VAL A 19 -20.31 0.70 35.85
CA VAL A 19 -18.96 1.09 35.39
C VAL A 19 -18.72 0.61 33.97
N SER A 20 -18.93 -0.66 33.68
CA SER A 20 -18.76 -1.21 32.33
C SER A 20 -19.59 -0.48 31.28
N ARG A 21 -20.88 -0.17 31.56
CA ARG A 21 -21.76 0.56 30.65
C ARG A 21 -21.31 2.02 30.44
N SER A 22 -20.76 2.67 31.47
CA SER A 22 -20.25 4.03 31.35
C SER A 22 -19.16 4.18 30.28
N PHE A 23 -18.40 3.11 30.00
CA PHE A 23 -17.38 3.05 28.95
C PHE A 23 -17.92 2.52 27.62
N THR A 24 -18.78 1.49 27.64
CA THR A 24 -19.13 0.71 26.43
C THR A 24 -20.51 1.01 25.87
N ARG A 25 -21.45 1.57 26.66
CA ARG A 25 -22.83 1.92 26.28
C ARG A 25 -23.28 3.15 27.05
N PRO A 26 -22.71 4.31 26.75
CA PRO A 26 -22.97 5.54 27.49
C PRO A 26 -24.43 5.96 27.49
N GLU A 27 -25.18 5.59 26.47
CA GLU A 27 -26.61 5.85 26.32
C GLU A 27 -27.48 5.14 27.39
N LEU A 28 -26.96 4.07 27.99
CA LEU A 28 -27.66 3.31 29.06
C LEU A 28 -27.35 3.78 30.49
N VAL A 29 -26.57 4.89 30.64
CA VAL A 29 -26.16 5.44 31.92
C VAL A 29 -26.45 6.93 31.94
N SER A 30 -27.01 7.45 33.04
CA SER A 30 -27.25 8.89 33.16
C SER A 30 -25.94 9.68 32.99
N LYS A 31 -26.02 10.87 32.37
CA LYS A 31 -24.84 11.73 32.13
C LYS A 31 -24.05 11.99 33.43
N ALA A 32 -24.74 12.30 34.53
CA ALA A 32 -24.10 12.54 35.83
C ALA A 32 -23.37 11.31 36.38
N THR A 33 -23.97 10.12 36.24
CA THR A 33 -23.33 8.87 36.71
C THR A 33 -22.12 8.54 35.85
N ARG A 34 -22.22 8.74 34.54
CA ARG A 34 -21.11 8.51 33.61
C ARG A 34 -19.93 9.43 33.92
N GLU A 35 -20.16 10.75 34.05
CA GLU A 35 -19.12 11.73 34.38
C GLU A 35 -18.41 11.37 35.71
N LYS A 36 -19.18 10.96 36.72
CA LYS A 36 -18.64 10.51 38.01
C LYS A 36 -17.73 9.29 37.84
N VAL A 37 -18.17 8.28 37.08
CA VAL A 37 -17.41 7.05 36.86
C VAL A 37 -16.12 7.34 36.10
N LEU A 38 -16.18 8.14 35.02
CA LEU A 38 -15.01 8.48 34.20
C LEU A 38 -13.97 9.25 35.00
N ARG A 39 -14.37 10.23 35.80
CA ARG A 39 -13.44 10.97 36.67
C ARG A 39 -12.76 10.06 37.71
N ILE A 40 -13.51 9.17 38.38
CA ILE A 40 -12.94 8.25 39.34
C ILE A 40 -12.00 7.22 38.70
N ALA A 41 -12.34 6.78 37.50
CA ALA A 41 -11.47 5.91 36.72
C ALA A 41 -10.14 6.60 36.35
N GLU A 42 -10.17 7.87 35.98
CA GLU A 42 -8.98 8.69 35.74
C GLU A 42 -8.14 8.89 37.03
N GLU A 43 -8.78 9.27 38.14
CA GLU A 43 -8.11 9.41 39.44
C GLU A 43 -7.40 8.11 39.90
N LEU A 44 -7.98 6.97 39.55
CA LEU A 44 -7.44 5.66 39.91
C LEU A 44 -6.50 5.08 38.81
N ASN A 45 -6.22 5.83 37.75
CA ASN A 45 -5.50 5.34 36.54
C ASN A 45 -6.07 4.02 36.01
N PHE A 46 -7.39 3.86 36.07
CA PHE A 46 -8.07 2.71 35.52
C PHE A 46 -8.35 2.91 34.04
N SER A 47 -7.85 2.01 33.23
CA SER A 47 -8.27 1.84 31.84
C SER A 47 -9.01 0.52 31.66
N THR A 48 -10.09 0.53 30.89
CA THR A 48 -10.76 -0.73 30.53
C THR A 48 -9.78 -1.58 29.72
N SER A 49 -9.51 -2.80 30.20
CA SER A 49 -8.69 -3.73 29.43
C SER A 49 -9.33 -3.98 28.07
N ARG A 50 -8.61 -3.69 26.98
CA ARG A 50 -9.05 -4.00 25.60
C ARG A 50 -9.47 -5.48 25.49
N SER A 51 -8.74 -6.39 26.16
CA SER A 51 -9.09 -7.82 26.20
C SER A 51 -10.47 -8.09 26.83
N ALA A 52 -10.88 -7.32 27.84
CA ALA A 52 -12.19 -7.46 28.46
C ALA A 52 -13.32 -6.92 27.52
N VAL A 53 -13.04 -5.87 26.77
CA VAL A 53 -13.95 -5.35 25.73
C VAL A 53 -14.07 -6.34 24.59
N ALA A 54 -12.94 -6.85 24.10
CA ALA A 54 -12.86 -7.85 23.04
C ALA A 54 -13.67 -9.12 23.39
N LEU A 55 -13.51 -9.65 24.60
CA LEU A 55 -14.25 -10.82 25.06
C LEU A 55 -15.76 -10.59 25.10
N LYS A 56 -16.22 -9.37 25.39
CA LYS A 56 -17.62 -9.02 25.48
C LYS A 56 -18.28 -8.71 24.16
N THR A 57 -17.52 -8.09 23.23
CA THR A 57 -18.01 -7.68 21.90
C THR A 57 -17.81 -8.75 20.84
N GLY A 58 -16.92 -9.71 21.09
CA GLY A 58 -16.45 -10.69 20.11
C GLY A 58 -15.49 -10.08 19.06
N ARG A 59 -15.04 -8.81 19.24
CA ARG A 59 -14.14 -8.10 18.33
C ARG A 59 -12.74 -8.01 18.91
N ALA A 60 -11.73 -8.21 18.07
CA ALA A 60 -10.31 -8.08 18.44
C ALA A 60 -9.86 -6.62 18.53
N PHE A 61 -10.56 -5.68 17.91
CA PHE A 61 -10.17 -4.29 17.67
C PHE A 61 -8.78 -4.21 17.02
N ARG A 62 -8.56 -5.10 16.06
CA ARG A 62 -7.30 -5.22 15.35
C ARG A 62 -7.54 -5.56 13.89
N VAL A 63 -6.80 -4.90 13.02
CA VAL A 63 -6.73 -5.18 11.59
C VAL A 63 -5.35 -5.76 11.28
N ALA A 64 -5.29 -6.89 10.57
CA ALA A 64 -4.05 -7.46 10.09
C ALA A 64 -3.71 -6.81 8.74
N LEU A 65 -2.49 -6.26 8.62
CA LEU A 65 -1.97 -5.68 7.39
C LEU A 65 -0.86 -6.57 6.83
N LEU A 66 -1.06 -7.10 5.64
CA LEU A 66 -0.09 -7.90 4.92
C LEU A 66 0.57 -7.04 3.84
N VAL A 67 1.90 -6.98 3.87
CA VAL A 67 2.72 -6.26 2.89
C VAL A 67 3.80 -7.19 2.34
N SER A 68 4.03 -7.18 1.03
CA SER A 68 5.11 -7.96 0.39
C SER A 68 6.44 -7.21 0.39
N ASP A 69 6.39 -5.89 0.36
CA ASP A 69 7.56 -5.03 0.35
C ASP A 69 8.09 -4.70 1.76
N HIS A 70 9.32 -4.23 1.82
CA HIS A 70 9.85 -3.69 3.08
C HIS A 70 9.01 -2.51 3.59
N ILE A 71 8.68 -2.52 4.87
CA ILE A 71 7.89 -1.48 5.55
C ILE A 71 8.48 -0.07 5.37
N ARG A 72 9.81 0.03 5.23
CA ARG A 72 10.53 1.30 5.06
C ARG A 72 10.40 1.92 3.65
N LEU A 73 9.89 1.18 2.67
CA LEU A 73 9.71 1.72 1.32
C LEU A 73 8.57 2.73 1.32
N TRP A 74 8.70 3.75 0.48
CA TRP A 74 7.78 4.89 0.44
C TRP A 74 6.31 4.47 0.36
N PHE A 75 5.97 3.56 -0.55
CA PHE A 75 4.59 3.11 -0.73
C PHE A 75 4.05 2.42 0.53
N SER A 76 4.77 1.43 1.06
CA SER A 76 4.37 0.69 2.27
C SER A 76 4.24 1.61 3.49
N ALA A 77 5.20 2.52 3.69
CA ALA A 77 5.18 3.47 4.79
C ALA A 77 3.98 4.42 4.70
N SER A 78 3.67 4.94 3.51
CA SER A 78 2.53 5.84 3.27
C SER A 78 1.19 5.13 3.45
N VAL A 79 1.07 3.86 3.02
CA VAL A 79 -0.12 3.04 3.28
C VAL A 79 -0.32 2.84 4.77
N ILE A 80 0.74 2.49 5.51
CA ILE A 80 0.66 2.32 6.98
C ILE A 80 0.22 3.62 7.65
N GLU A 81 0.76 4.76 7.22
CA GLU A 81 0.40 6.08 7.74
C GLU A 81 -1.10 6.35 7.54
N GLY A 82 -1.60 6.22 6.31
CA GLY A 82 -3.00 6.48 5.99
C GLY A 82 -3.96 5.51 6.71
N LEU A 83 -3.64 4.22 6.77
CA LEU A 83 -4.43 3.26 7.53
C LEU A 83 -4.48 3.62 9.02
N ASN A 84 -3.34 4.00 9.60
CA ASN A 84 -3.26 4.34 11.03
C ASN A 84 -4.07 5.59 11.37
N GLN A 85 -4.09 6.60 10.49
CA GLN A 85 -4.87 7.82 10.69
C GLN A 85 -6.35 7.52 10.89
N VAL A 86 -6.93 6.66 10.05
CA VAL A 86 -8.37 6.33 10.11
C VAL A 86 -8.68 5.27 11.16
N LEU A 87 -7.93 4.16 11.18
CA LEU A 87 -8.23 3.03 12.07
C LEU A 87 -8.00 3.36 13.54
N HIS A 88 -6.98 4.17 13.85
CA HIS A 88 -6.69 4.56 15.23
C HIS A 88 -7.81 5.43 15.85
N GLU A 89 -8.40 6.34 15.07
CA GLU A 89 -9.53 7.17 15.52
C GLU A 89 -10.74 6.31 15.91
N GLU A 90 -10.93 5.18 15.19
CA GLU A 90 -12.01 4.22 15.46
C GLU A 90 -11.62 3.13 16.49
N GLY A 91 -10.45 3.28 17.12
CA GLY A 91 -9.98 2.40 18.20
C GLY A 91 -9.38 1.07 17.75
N TYR A 92 -9.05 0.94 16.46
CA TYR A 92 -8.39 -0.26 15.91
C TYR A 92 -6.86 -0.13 15.93
N ASP A 93 -6.19 -1.20 16.34
CA ASP A 93 -4.74 -1.36 16.18
C ASP A 93 -4.43 -2.08 14.86
N ILE A 94 -3.28 -1.77 14.27
CA ILE A 94 -2.78 -2.47 13.08
C ILE A 94 -1.71 -3.48 13.52
N SER A 95 -1.85 -4.74 13.10
CA SER A 95 -0.81 -5.75 13.19
C SER A 95 -0.19 -5.98 11.83
N ILE A 96 1.08 -5.58 11.65
CA ILE A 96 1.77 -5.64 10.36
C ILE A 96 2.49 -6.98 10.23
N PHE A 97 2.29 -7.62 9.09
CA PHE A 97 2.94 -8.86 8.66
C PHE A 97 3.64 -8.61 7.33
N GLN A 98 4.98 -8.62 7.33
CA GLN A 98 5.76 -8.59 6.12
C GLN A 98 5.86 -10.01 5.58
N ILE A 99 5.40 -10.23 4.36
CA ILE A 99 5.37 -11.53 3.69
C ILE A 99 6.48 -11.53 2.63
N SER A 100 7.55 -12.26 2.89
CA SER A 100 8.73 -12.27 2.02
C SER A 100 8.80 -13.51 1.13
N SER A 101 7.92 -14.50 1.35
CA SER A 101 7.86 -15.73 0.58
C SER A 101 6.43 -16.30 0.51
N ILE A 102 6.22 -17.21 -0.45
CA ILE A 102 4.95 -17.95 -0.58
C ILE A 102 4.70 -18.82 0.65
N GLU A 103 5.75 -19.38 1.23
CA GLU A 103 5.68 -20.21 2.43
C GLU A 103 5.19 -19.39 3.64
N GLU A 104 5.76 -18.21 3.89
CA GLU A 104 5.31 -17.30 4.96
C GLU A 104 3.86 -16.86 4.75
N ARG A 105 3.45 -16.63 3.49
CA ARG A 105 2.07 -16.29 3.15
C ARG A 105 1.12 -17.41 3.54
N LYS A 106 1.41 -18.64 3.16
CA LYS A 106 0.60 -19.82 3.51
C LYS A 106 0.51 -20.01 5.02
N GLU A 107 1.63 -19.94 5.72
CA GLU A 107 1.66 -20.06 7.18
C GLU A 107 0.79 -18.99 7.86
N PHE A 108 0.83 -17.76 7.38
CA PHE A 108 -0.03 -16.70 7.89
C PHE A 108 -1.52 -17.05 7.79
N PHE A 109 -1.97 -17.48 6.59
CA PHE A 109 -3.38 -17.80 6.36
C PHE A 109 -3.84 -19.06 7.09
N GLU A 110 -3.00 -20.05 7.25
CA GLU A 110 -3.28 -21.24 8.06
C GLU A 110 -3.47 -20.91 9.54
N MET A 111 -2.70 -19.97 10.07
CA MET A 111 -2.73 -19.60 11.47
C MET A 111 -3.80 -18.57 11.83
N LEU A 112 -4.24 -17.75 10.89
CA LEU A 112 -5.19 -16.65 11.15
C LEU A 112 -6.53 -17.12 11.72
N PRO A 113 -7.22 -18.16 11.17
CA PRO A 113 -8.48 -18.67 11.70
C PRO A 113 -8.37 -19.20 13.12
N VAL A 114 -7.21 -19.81 13.44
CA VAL A 114 -6.95 -20.38 14.77
C VAL A 114 -6.78 -19.29 15.83
N ARG A 115 -6.11 -18.20 15.45
CA ARG A 115 -5.79 -17.12 16.40
C ARG A 115 -6.97 -16.21 16.70
N ARG A 116 -7.91 -16.03 15.77
CA ARG A 116 -9.07 -15.10 15.89
C ARG A 116 -8.66 -13.74 16.48
N ASN A 117 -7.54 -13.20 16.00
CA ASN A 117 -6.91 -12.02 16.60
C ASN A 117 -6.97 -10.79 15.69
N ALA A 118 -7.76 -10.84 14.62
CA ALA A 118 -8.05 -9.72 13.73
C ALA A 118 -9.52 -9.75 13.29
N ASP A 119 -10.11 -8.55 13.16
CA ASP A 119 -11.48 -8.36 12.69
C ASP A 119 -11.55 -8.17 11.19
N ALA A 120 -10.43 -7.86 10.54
CA ALA A 120 -10.27 -7.78 9.09
C ALA A 120 -8.81 -7.99 8.70
N VAL A 121 -8.60 -8.30 7.41
CA VAL A 121 -7.28 -8.40 6.78
C VAL A 121 -7.21 -7.39 5.64
N ILE A 122 -6.13 -6.60 5.60
CA ILE A 122 -5.80 -5.74 4.46
C ILE A 122 -4.57 -6.32 3.78
N VAL A 123 -4.64 -6.49 2.46
CA VAL A 123 -3.57 -7.04 1.63
C VAL A 123 -3.09 -5.96 0.67
N VAL A 124 -1.77 -5.74 0.59
CA VAL A 124 -1.17 -4.67 -0.20
C VAL A 124 -0.29 -5.23 -1.30
N SER A 125 -0.67 -4.95 -2.54
CA SER A 125 0.10 -5.19 -3.76
C SER A 125 0.40 -6.65 -4.12
N PHE A 126 -0.26 -7.63 -3.49
CA PHE A 126 -0.10 -9.03 -3.86
C PHE A 126 -1.42 -9.80 -3.99
N ASP A 127 -1.35 -10.97 -4.61
CA ASP A 127 -2.49 -11.86 -4.82
C ASP A 127 -2.66 -12.87 -3.67
N ILE A 128 -3.91 -13.30 -3.45
CA ILE A 128 -4.26 -14.37 -2.52
C ILE A 128 -4.88 -15.51 -3.32
N ASP A 129 -4.53 -16.74 -3.00
CA ASP A 129 -5.10 -17.90 -3.71
C ASP A 129 -6.50 -18.29 -3.17
N ASN A 130 -7.18 -19.14 -3.94
CA ASN A 130 -8.54 -19.57 -3.58
C ASN A 130 -8.62 -20.35 -2.25
N THR A 131 -7.53 -21.00 -1.84
CA THR A 131 -7.45 -21.75 -0.58
C THR A 131 -7.37 -20.79 0.59
N GLU A 132 -6.53 -19.77 0.47
CA GLU A 132 -6.37 -18.69 1.46
C GLU A 132 -7.67 -17.91 1.64
N ILE A 133 -8.35 -17.58 0.53
CA ILE A 133 -9.67 -16.94 0.53
C ILE A 133 -10.72 -17.82 1.25
N ALA A 134 -10.75 -19.11 0.95
CA ALA A 134 -11.68 -20.03 1.60
C ALA A 134 -11.43 -20.11 3.12
N GLN A 135 -10.18 -20.09 3.57
CA GLN A 135 -9.82 -20.05 4.99
C GLN A 135 -10.33 -18.77 5.68
N LEU A 136 -10.14 -17.59 5.07
CA LEU A 136 -10.64 -16.33 5.60
C LEU A 136 -12.17 -16.28 5.64
N ASN A 137 -12.84 -16.73 4.58
CA ASN A 137 -14.30 -16.83 4.53
C ASN A 137 -14.85 -17.76 5.61
N SER A 138 -14.16 -18.86 5.90
CA SER A 138 -14.55 -19.78 6.98
C SER A 138 -14.46 -19.15 8.37
N ALA A 139 -13.54 -18.17 8.53
CA ALA A 139 -13.36 -17.40 9.77
C ALA A 139 -14.30 -16.19 9.86
N ALA A 140 -15.08 -15.90 8.83
CA ALA A 140 -15.90 -14.69 8.67
C ALA A 140 -15.08 -13.38 8.84
N VAL A 141 -13.83 -13.38 8.37
CA VAL A 141 -12.93 -12.24 8.41
C VAL A 141 -12.90 -11.59 7.02
N PRO A 142 -13.36 -10.34 6.85
CA PRO A 142 -13.34 -9.66 5.57
C PRO A 142 -11.91 -9.34 5.10
N ILE A 143 -11.74 -9.36 3.77
CA ILE A 143 -10.46 -9.09 3.11
C ILE A 143 -10.61 -7.84 2.26
N VAL A 144 -9.72 -6.85 2.47
CA VAL A 144 -9.66 -5.63 1.69
C VAL A 144 -8.33 -5.56 0.94
N GLY A 145 -8.37 -5.28 -0.36
CA GLY A 145 -7.18 -5.13 -1.20
C GLY A 145 -6.78 -3.67 -1.41
N ILE A 146 -5.48 -3.40 -1.40
CA ILE A 146 -4.89 -2.14 -1.90
C ILE A 146 -3.93 -2.51 -3.02
N ASN A 147 -4.17 -2.01 -4.24
CA ASN A 147 -3.37 -2.36 -5.43
C ASN A 147 -3.16 -3.89 -5.56
N SER A 148 -4.22 -4.64 -5.31
CA SER A 148 -4.25 -6.10 -5.42
C SER A 148 -4.93 -6.53 -6.73
N VAL A 149 -4.84 -7.82 -7.05
CA VAL A 149 -5.47 -8.40 -8.25
C VAL A 149 -6.95 -8.05 -8.33
N LEU A 150 -7.51 -7.95 -9.55
CA LEU A 150 -8.92 -7.65 -9.81
C LEU A 150 -9.85 -8.45 -8.88
N PRO A 151 -10.43 -7.80 -7.87
CA PRO A 151 -10.95 -8.49 -6.68
C PRO A 151 -12.25 -9.24 -6.91
N GLN A 152 -13.01 -8.84 -7.93
CA GLN A 152 -14.32 -9.44 -8.27
C GLN A 152 -14.20 -10.92 -8.65
N GLU A 153 -13.02 -11.32 -9.15
CA GLU A 153 -12.77 -12.70 -9.60
C GLU A 153 -12.14 -13.59 -8.50
N ARG A 154 -11.69 -13.00 -7.38
CA ARG A 154 -10.82 -13.65 -6.40
C ARG A 154 -11.30 -13.65 -4.95
N GLY A 155 -12.54 -13.24 -4.67
CA GLY A 155 -13.14 -13.40 -3.33
C GLY A 155 -12.70 -12.37 -2.28
N PHE A 156 -12.08 -11.24 -2.68
CA PHE A 156 -11.94 -10.09 -1.80
C PHE A 156 -13.30 -9.52 -1.43
N SER A 157 -13.44 -9.02 -0.21
CA SER A 157 -14.67 -8.39 0.27
C SER A 157 -14.80 -6.95 -0.27
N ALA A 158 -13.67 -6.27 -0.45
CA ALA A 158 -13.56 -4.94 -1.04
C ALA A 158 -12.14 -4.68 -1.54
N SER A 159 -11.96 -3.65 -2.39
CA SER A 159 -10.62 -3.14 -2.75
C SER A 159 -10.63 -1.71 -3.24
N ILE A 160 -9.47 -1.10 -3.17
CA ILE A 160 -9.12 0.15 -3.84
C ILE A 160 -7.82 -0.05 -4.62
N ASN A 161 -7.85 0.23 -5.91
CA ASN A 161 -6.70 0.09 -6.80
C ASN A 161 -6.48 1.38 -7.58
N ILE A 162 -5.23 1.67 -7.93
CA ILE A 162 -4.93 2.62 -9.00
C ILE A 162 -5.03 1.89 -10.35
N ASP A 163 -5.39 2.62 -11.40
CA ASP A 163 -5.34 2.09 -12.78
C ASP A 163 -3.89 2.04 -13.29
N ASP A 164 -3.16 0.99 -12.89
CA ASP A 164 -1.77 0.74 -13.28
C ASP A 164 -1.62 0.60 -14.81
N VAL A 165 -2.63 0.03 -15.46
CA VAL A 165 -2.66 -0.15 -16.92
C VAL A 165 -2.74 1.22 -17.60
N GLN A 166 -3.70 2.06 -17.21
CA GLN A 166 -3.83 3.43 -17.73
C GLN A 166 -2.55 4.24 -17.48
N GLY A 167 -2.00 4.17 -16.24
CA GLY A 167 -0.77 4.88 -15.87
C GLY A 167 0.40 4.52 -16.77
N SER A 168 0.61 3.23 -17.02
CA SER A 168 1.69 2.74 -17.87
C SER A 168 1.51 3.10 -19.33
N ILE A 169 0.27 3.09 -19.84
CA ILE A 169 -0.06 3.58 -21.17
C ILE A 169 0.23 5.08 -21.30
N LEU A 170 -0.09 5.88 -20.27
CA LEU A 170 0.23 7.31 -20.25
C LEU A 170 1.74 7.54 -20.29
N ALA A 171 2.53 6.79 -19.52
CA ALA A 171 3.98 6.87 -19.51
C ALA A 171 4.59 6.52 -20.87
N ALA A 172 4.17 5.41 -21.48
CA ALA A 172 4.65 4.98 -22.79
C ALA A 172 4.32 6.01 -23.87
N ARG A 173 3.05 6.45 -23.95
CA ARG A 173 2.59 7.46 -24.92
C ARG A 173 3.32 8.78 -24.76
N HIS A 174 3.62 9.20 -23.55
CA HIS A 174 4.39 10.42 -23.29
C HIS A 174 5.77 10.34 -23.95
N LEU A 175 6.55 9.29 -23.69
CA LEU A 175 7.86 9.10 -24.30
C LEU A 175 7.78 8.99 -25.85
N ILE A 176 6.81 8.24 -26.35
CA ILE A 176 6.57 8.07 -27.79
C ILE A 176 6.23 9.41 -28.45
N SER A 177 5.40 10.25 -27.81
CA SER A 177 5.00 11.58 -28.32
C SER A 177 6.17 12.57 -28.38
N LEU A 178 7.16 12.42 -27.50
CA LEU A 178 8.42 13.18 -27.50
C LEU A 178 9.40 12.69 -28.59
N GLY A 179 9.05 11.65 -29.34
CA GLY A 179 9.81 11.11 -30.46
C GLY A 179 10.77 9.98 -30.09
N HIS A 180 10.79 9.52 -28.84
CA HIS A 180 11.65 8.41 -28.44
C HIS A 180 11.22 7.09 -29.10
N ARG A 181 12.20 6.33 -29.59
CA ARG A 181 12.03 4.99 -30.20
C ARG A 181 12.99 3.98 -29.60
N ASP A 182 14.11 4.47 -29.07
CA ASP A 182 15.12 3.68 -28.36
C ASP A 182 14.87 3.89 -26.85
N ILE A 183 14.11 2.96 -26.27
CA ILE A 183 13.58 3.05 -24.92
C ILE A 183 14.05 1.85 -24.10
N ALA A 184 14.52 2.08 -22.87
CA ALA A 184 14.71 1.04 -21.88
C ALA A 184 13.61 1.06 -20.83
N TYR A 185 13.21 -0.13 -20.34
CA TYR A 185 12.36 -0.28 -19.17
C TYR A 185 13.16 -0.94 -18.04
N VAL A 186 13.25 -0.26 -16.91
CA VAL A 186 14.01 -0.72 -15.74
C VAL A 186 13.08 -1.22 -14.67
N ARG A 187 13.27 -2.47 -14.26
CA ARG A 187 12.48 -3.15 -13.22
C ARG A 187 13.36 -3.86 -12.20
N THR A 188 12.76 -4.16 -11.04
CA THR A 188 13.37 -5.04 -10.03
C THR A 188 12.90 -6.46 -10.27
N ASP A 189 13.80 -7.45 -10.08
CA ASP A 189 13.45 -8.86 -10.08
C ASP A 189 12.69 -9.19 -8.79
N ARG A 190 11.40 -9.46 -8.92
CA ARG A 190 10.48 -9.77 -7.81
C ARG A 190 9.56 -10.91 -8.20
N ASP A 191 9.18 -11.73 -7.24
CA ASP A 191 8.19 -12.78 -7.47
C ASP A 191 6.83 -12.14 -7.83
N VAL A 192 6.33 -12.46 -9.03
CA VAL A 192 5.07 -11.91 -9.57
C VAL A 192 3.87 -12.22 -8.66
N SER A 193 3.88 -13.37 -7.99
CA SER A 193 2.79 -13.77 -7.08
C SER A 193 2.68 -12.90 -5.83
N LEU A 194 3.74 -12.13 -5.52
CA LEU A 194 3.80 -11.18 -4.41
C LEU A 194 3.81 -9.71 -4.87
N HIS A 195 3.80 -9.43 -6.20
CA HIS A 195 3.97 -8.08 -6.74
C HIS A 195 3.13 -7.87 -8.00
N PHE A 196 1.82 -8.02 -7.87
CA PHE A 196 0.89 -7.99 -9.00
C PHE A 196 0.85 -6.64 -9.74
N SER A 197 0.77 -5.53 -9.01
CA SER A 197 0.66 -4.18 -9.57
C SER A 197 1.82 -3.86 -10.51
N VAL A 198 3.06 -4.14 -10.10
CA VAL A 198 4.25 -3.86 -10.93
C VAL A 198 4.32 -4.72 -12.19
N GLN A 199 3.73 -5.92 -12.18
CA GLN A 199 3.65 -6.74 -13.38
C GLN A 199 2.63 -6.16 -14.38
N GLN A 200 1.47 -5.68 -13.91
CA GLN A 200 0.51 -4.99 -14.77
C GLN A 200 1.10 -3.74 -15.43
N ARG A 201 1.88 -2.95 -14.67
CA ARG A 201 2.61 -1.80 -15.21
C ARG A 201 3.54 -2.18 -16.35
N PHE A 202 4.33 -3.23 -16.13
CA PHE A 202 5.27 -3.74 -17.14
C PHE A 202 4.55 -4.19 -18.41
N ASP A 203 3.55 -5.06 -18.27
CA ASP A 203 2.83 -5.63 -19.41
C ASP A 203 2.14 -4.55 -20.24
N ALA A 204 1.44 -3.60 -19.61
CA ALA A 204 0.76 -2.51 -20.28
C ALA A 204 1.72 -1.54 -20.99
N PHE A 205 2.89 -1.26 -20.40
CA PHE A 205 3.93 -0.43 -21.02
C PHE A 205 4.47 -1.10 -22.27
N MET A 206 4.85 -2.38 -22.16
CA MET A 206 5.39 -3.16 -23.28
C MET A 206 4.39 -3.30 -24.43
N GLU A 207 3.13 -3.58 -24.12
CA GLU A 207 2.06 -3.69 -25.11
C GLU A 207 1.84 -2.35 -25.83
N CYS A 208 1.78 -1.24 -25.11
CA CYS A 208 1.63 0.10 -25.69
C CYS A 208 2.79 0.45 -26.63
N CYS A 209 4.02 0.12 -26.26
CA CYS A 209 5.21 0.30 -27.10
C CYS A 209 5.15 -0.58 -28.36
N ALA A 210 4.76 -1.85 -28.22
CA ALA A 210 4.65 -2.80 -29.31
C ALA A 210 3.62 -2.34 -30.38
N HIS A 211 2.48 -1.79 -29.96
CA HIS A 211 1.49 -1.19 -30.88
C HIS A 211 2.06 -0.01 -31.69
N SER A 212 3.12 0.62 -31.21
CA SER A 212 3.82 1.71 -31.91
C SER A 212 5.07 1.22 -32.67
N GLY A 213 5.26 -0.09 -32.79
CA GLY A 213 6.43 -0.69 -33.47
C GLY A 213 7.73 -0.53 -32.66
N ILE A 214 7.66 -0.34 -31.35
CA ILE A 214 8.82 -0.16 -30.47
C ILE A 214 8.96 -1.40 -29.58
N ALA A 215 10.18 -1.91 -29.49
CA ALA A 215 10.54 -3.01 -28.57
C ALA A 215 11.51 -2.46 -27.51
N PRO A 216 11.03 -2.05 -26.32
CA PRO A 216 11.90 -1.55 -25.28
C PRO A 216 12.91 -2.60 -24.82
N GLN A 217 14.13 -2.18 -24.52
CA GLN A 217 15.13 -3.01 -23.85
C GLN A 217 14.75 -3.15 -22.39
N VAL A 218 14.71 -4.38 -21.86
CA VAL A 218 14.32 -4.63 -20.48
C VAL A 218 15.54 -4.87 -19.62
N ILE A 219 15.74 -4.04 -18.61
CA ILE A 219 16.78 -4.19 -17.59
C ILE A 219 16.13 -4.66 -16.31
N THR A 220 16.50 -5.85 -15.86
CA THR A 220 15.98 -6.45 -14.62
C THR A 220 17.11 -6.58 -13.62
N ALA A 221 17.06 -5.76 -12.57
CA ALA A 221 18.06 -5.79 -11.51
C ALA A 221 17.53 -6.53 -10.25
N PRO A 222 18.38 -7.27 -9.54
CA PRO A 222 17.98 -7.90 -8.30
C PRO A 222 17.65 -6.86 -7.24
N GLU A 223 16.79 -7.23 -6.31
CA GLU A 223 16.49 -6.39 -5.16
C GLU A 223 17.75 -6.28 -4.26
N GLY A 224 18.01 -5.07 -3.72
CA GLY A 224 19.11 -4.87 -2.79
C GLY A 224 19.90 -3.59 -3.01
N PRO A 225 20.97 -3.38 -2.23
CA PRO A 225 21.74 -2.13 -2.21
C PRO A 225 22.53 -1.86 -3.49
N THR A 226 22.81 -2.89 -4.28
CA THR A 226 23.55 -2.78 -5.55
C THR A 226 22.66 -2.60 -6.76
N ARG A 227 21.32 -2.58 -6.58
CA ARG A 227 20.32 -2.50 -7.66
C ARG A 227 20.67 -1.43 -8.69
N ILE A 228 20.85 -0.20 -8.26
CA ILE A 228 21.07 0.93 -9.17
C ILE A 228 22.45 0.88 -9.85
N SER A 229 23.48 0.46 -9.15
CA SER A 229 24.83 0.31 -9.76
C SER A 229 24.83 -0.77 -10.84
N GLN A 230 24.07 -1.84 -10.67
CA GLN A 230 23.93 -2.89 -11.69
C GLN A 230 23.15 -2.36 -12.91
N VAL A 231 22.04 -1.65 -12.71
CA VAL A 231 21.30 -0.97 -13.80
C VAL A 231 22.23 -0.05 -14.60
N VAL A 232 23.00 0.78 -13.92
CA VAL A 232 23.95 1.70 -14.59
C VAL A 232 25.03 0.93 -15.35
N THR A 233 25.58 -0.13 -14.76
CA THR A 233 26.58 -0.97 -15.44
C THR A 233 26.01 -1.58 -16.71
N GLU A 234 24.80 -2.10 -16.67
CA GLU A 234 24.12 -2.70 -17.82
C GLU A 234 23.87 -1.65 -18.91
N LEU A 235 23.33 -0.47 -18.54
CA LEU A 235 23.11 0.65 -19.47
C LEU A 235 24.41 1.08 -20.16
N LEU A 236 25.49 1.26 -19.41
CA LEU A 236 26.80 1.67 -19.93
C LEU A 236 27.48 0.58 -20.78
N SER A 237 27.08 -0.68 -20.64
CA SER A 237 27.60 -1.81 -21.41
C SER A 237 26.84 -2.07 -22.71
N MET A 238 25.76 -1.32 -22.97
CA MET A 238 25.01 -1.41 -24.22
C MET A 238 25.80 -0.81 -25.39
N ASP A 239 25.63 -1.36 -26.59
CA ASP A 239 26.24 -0.80 -27.81
C ASP A 239 25.75 0.62 -28.08
N ARG A 240 24.54 0.93 -27.64
CA ARG A 240 23.94 2.26 -27.73
C ARG A 240 23.08 2.55 -26.50
N MET A 241 23.34 3.71 -25.89
CA MET A 241 22.54 4.22 -24.78
C MET A 241 21.11 4.55 -25.25
N PRO A 242 20.05 4.10 -24.54
CA PRO A 242 18.68 4.46 -24.88
C PRO A 242 18.45 5.97 -24.71
N THR A 243 17.59 6.55 -25.57
CA THR A 243 17.24 7.98 -25.47
C THR A 243 16.19 8.27 -24.40
N ALA A 244 15.50 7.23 -23.92
CA ALA A 244 14.55 7.33 -22.81
C ALA A 244 14.58 6.07 -21.93
N ILE A 245 14.36 6.28 -20.65
CA ILE A 245 14.30 5.22 -19.64
C ILE A 245 12.99 5.36 -18.87
N ALA A 246 12.16 4.32 -18.89
CA ALA A 246 11.00 4.18 -18.05
C ALA A 246 11.36 3.29 -16.85
N CYS A 247 11.10 3.78 -15.65
CA CYS A 247 11.36 3.06 -14.41
C CYS A 247 10.05 2.55 -13.80
N GLN A 248 10.06 1.32 -13.33
CA GLN A 248 8.94 0.67 -12.66
C GLN A 248 8.37 1.50 -11.49
N GLU A 249 9.25 2.27 -10.81
CA GLU A 249 8.95 3.05 -9.61
C GLU A 249 9.94 4.23 -9.47
N ASP A 250 9.53 5.29 -8.77
CA ASP A 250 10.40 6.44 -8.47
C ASP A 250 11.62 6.05 -7.63
N GLY A 251 11.49 5.00 -6.80
CA GLY A 251 12.58 4.44 -6.02
C GLY A 251 13.75 3.89 -6.87
N ILE A 252 13.52 3.66 -8.17
CA ILE A 252 14.55 3.37 -9.16
C ILE A 252 14.94 4.66 -9.89
N ALA A 253 13.96 5.44 -10.36
CA ALA A 253 14.20 6.59 -11.22
C ALA A 253 15.06 7.67 -10.55
N VAL A 254 14.77 8.00 -9.30
CA VAL A 254 15.46 9.05 -8.55
C VAL A 254 16.98 8.77 -8.43
N PRO A 255 17.42 7.65 -7.84
CA PRO A 255 18.84 7.37 -7.73
C PRO A 255 19.52 7.09 -9.09
N LEU A 256 18.76 6.56 -10.08
CA LEU A 256 19.28 6.34 -11.42
C LEU A 256 19.65 7.68 -12.11
N ILE A 257 18.81 8.71 -12.02
CA ILE A 257 19.08 10.05 -12.55
C ILE A 257 20.42 10.58 -11.99
N PHE A 258 20.61 10.50 -10.66
CA PHE A 258 21.86 10.96 -10.06
C PHE A 258 23.08 10.19 -10.56
N GLN A 259 22.97 8.88 -10.73
CA GLN A 259 24.09 8.07 -11.24
C GLN A 259 24.38 8.36 -12.72
N LEU A 260 23.37 8.55 -13.56
CA LEU A 260 23.57 8.92 -14.96
C LEU A 260 24.24 10.29 -15.07
N MET A 261 23.79 11.30 -14.30
CA MET A 261 24.41 12.63 -14.27
C MET A 261 25.87 12.56 -13.81
N ARG A 262 26.21 11.75 -12.82
CA ARG A 262 27.60 11.51 -12.35
C ARG A 262 28.47 10.84 -13.42
N ASN A 263 27.87 10.08 -14.33
CA ASN A 263 28.55 9.49 -15.48
C ASN A 263 28.57 10.41 -16.72
N GLY A 264 28.16 11.69 -16.57
CA GLY A 264 28.28 12.72 -17.58
C GLY A 264 27.07 12.88 -18.50
N TYR A 265 25.98 12.11 -18.29
CA TYR A 265 24.77 12.23 -19.10
C TYR A 265 23.89 13.41 -18.66
N SER A 266 23.33 14.10 -19.61
CA SER A 266 22.37 15.19 -19.40
C SER A 266 20.94 14.67 -19.36
N ILE A 267 20.18 14.97 -18.32
CA ILE A 267 18.78 14.67 -18.18
C ILE A 267 17.99 15.99 -18.22
N PRO A 268 17.05 16.18 -19.15
CA PRO A 268 16.58 15.28 -20.20
C PRO A 268 17.35 15.41 -21.54
N GLY A 269 18.44 16.20 -21.59
CA GLY A 269 19.10 16.59 -22.84
C GLY A 269 19.54 15.42 -23.72
N GLU A 270 20.09 14.37 -23.13
CA GLU A 270 20.52 13.15 -23.82
C GLU A 270 19.60 11.97 -23.51
N ILE A 271 19.11 11.88 -22.27
CA ILE A 271 18.28 10.77 -21.82
C ILE A 271 17.05 11.33 -21.08
N SER A 272 15.86 11.00 -21.53
CA SER A 272 14.62 11.23 -20.79
C SER A 272 14.42 10.13 -19.76
N VAL A 273 14.01 10.48 -18.53
CA VAL A 273 13.69 9.50 -17.49
C VAL A 273 12.28 9.75 -16.97
N ILE A 274 11.45 8.70 -16.94
CA ILE A 274 10.11 8.73 -16.38
C ILE A 274 10.00 7.68 -15.26
N GLY A 275 9.36 8.06 -14.14
CA GLY A 275 9.07 7.19 -13.01
C GLY A 275 7.60 6.78 -12.94
N PHE A 276 7.28 6.16 -11.81
CA PHE A 276 5.92 5.82 -11.38
C PHE A 276 5.88 6.01 -9.86
N ASP A 277 4.85 6.61 -9.31
CA ASP A 277 4.45 6.81 -7.90
C ASP A 277 4.15 8.27 -7.56
N ASN A 278 4.90 9.25 -8.13
CA ASN A 278 4.93 10.64 -7.67
C ASN A 278 5.33 10.74 -6.20
N SER A 279 6.37 9.99 -5.83
CA SER A 279 6.92 9.96 -4.48
C SER A 279 7.38 11.36 -4.01
N VAL A 280 7.56 11.51 -2.71
CA VAL A 280 7.95 12.80 -2.10
C VAL A 280 9.21 13.44 -2.72
N TYR A 281 10.12 12.64 -3.26
CA TYR A 281 11.34 13.12 -3.90
C TYR A 281 11.18 13.49 -5.39
N ALA A 282 10.09 13.05 -6.03
CA ALA A 282 9.88 13.26 -7.47
C ALA A 282 9.78 14.75 -7.83
N ALA A 283 9.10 15.53 -7.00
CA ALA A 283 8.95 16.98 -7.20
C ALA A 283 10.31 17.71 -7.07
N ASP A 284 11.08 17.36 -6.03
CA ASP A 284 12.34 18.01 -5.70
C ASP A 284 13.39 17.89 -6.82
N ILE A 285 13.43 16.76 -7.51
CA ILE A 285 14.36 16.51 -8.62
C ILE A 285 13.77 16.78 -10.00
N GLY A 286 12.52 17.23 -10.07
CA GLY A 286 11.82 17.47 -11.33
C GLY A 286 11.51 16.21 -12.13
N LEU A 287 11.25 15.06 -11.46
CA LEU A 287 10.93 13.80 -12.12
C LEU A 287 9.52 13.81 -12.71
N THR A 288 9.42 13.56 -14.02
CA THR A 288 8.17 13.20 -14.71
C THR A 288 7.78 11.80 -14.25
N THR A 289 6.55 11.62 -13.77
CA THR A 289 6.11 10.37 -13.15
C THR A 289 4.61 10.16 -13.27
N ILE A 290 4.16 8.95 -13.04
CA ILE A 290 2.73 8.65 -12.88
C ILE A 290 2.38 8.80 -11.39
N SER A 291 1.34 9.57 -11.11
CA SER A 291 0.91 9.85 -9.73
C SER A 291 0.00 8.76 -9.21
N GLN A 292 0.26 8.32 -7.99
CA GLN A 292 -0.65 7.62 -7.10
C GLN A 292 -0.56 8.25 -5.70
N ASP A 293 -1.64 8.15 -4.94
CA ASP A 293 -1.69 8.65 -3.56
C ASP A 293 -1.92 7.48 -2.59
N PRO A 294 -0.86 6.86 -2.08
CA PRO A 294 -1.00 5.69 -1.19
C PRO A 294 -1.63 6.03 0.16
N VAL A 295 -1.55 7.28 0.62
CA VAL A 295 -2.23 7.72 1.86
C VAL A 295 -3.74 7.75 1.64
N GLU A 296 -4.22 8.35 0.53
CA GLU A 296 -5.65 8.37 0.23
C GLU A 296 -6.19 6.98 -0.13
N LEU A 297 -5.45 6.16 -0.87
CA LEU A 297 -5.80 4.75 -1.08
C LEU A 297 -5.99 4.02 0.27
N ALA A 298 -5.10 4.27 1.22
CA ALA A 298 -5.17 3.69 2.56
C ALA A 298 -6.36 4.21 3.38
N HIS A 299 -6.68 5.51 3.30
CA HIS A 299 -7.88 6.09 3.92
C HIS A 299 -9.15 5.41 3.40
N VAL A 300 -9.25 5.24 2.08
CA VAL A 300 -10.40 4.56 1.47
C VAL A 300 -10.47 3.09 1.92
N ALA A 301 -9.35 2.37 1.89
CA ALA A 301 -9.29 0.98 2.34
C ALA A 301 -9.68 0.83 3.81
N ALA A 302 -9.24 1.73 4.68
CA ALA A 302 -9.62 1.74 6.09
C ALA A 302 -11.12 1.95 6.28
N ARG A 303 -11.71 2.92 5.56
CA ARG A 303 -13.16 3.17 5.59
C ARG A 303 -13.97 1.96 5.09
N LEU A 304 -13.53 1.32 3.97
CA LEU A 304 -14.15 0.09 3.48
C LEU A 304 -14.02 -1.05 4.51
N THR A 305 -12.88 -1.16 5.17
CA THR A 305 -12.64 -2.17 6.23
C THR A 305 -13.61 -1.99 7.39
N LEU A 306 -13.78 -0.77 7.89
CA LEU A 306 -14.71 -0.46 8.98
C LEU A 306 -16.16 -0.75 8.58
N GLN A 307 -16.56 -0.37 7.37
CA GLN A 307 -17.89 -0.68 6.85
C GLN A 307 -18.15 -2.19 6.76
N LEU A 308 -17.17 -2.98 6.34
CA LEU A 308 -17.28 -4.44 6.28
C LEU A 308 -17.38 -5.12 7.67
N ILE A 309 -16.78 -4.51 8.69
CA ILE A 309 -16.89 -5.00 10.07
C ILE A 309 -18.30 -4.73 10.64
N ASP A 310 -18.94 -3.63 10.26
CA ASP A 310 -20.24 -3.20 10.76
C ASP A 310 -21.38 -3.48 9.78
N GLU A 311 -21.18 -3.26 8.49
CA GLU A 311 -22.18 -3.35 7.43
C GLU A 311 -21.52 -3.79 6.10
N THR A 312 -22.32 -3.96 5.05
CA THR A 312 -21.79 -4.23 3.70
C THR A 312 -21.64 -2.89 2.95
N PRO A 313 -20.46 -2.56 2.40
CA PRO A 313 -20.27 -1.36 1.61
C PRO A 313 -21.10 -1.36 0.32
N ARG A 314 -21.51 -0.17 -0.17
CA ARG A 314 -22.31 -0.05 -1.41
C ARG A 314 -21.48 -0.33 -2.65
N ASP A 315 -20.26 0.27 -2.73
CA ASP A 315 -19.32 0.15 -3.84
C ASP A 315 -18.01 -0.43 -3.31
N PRO A 316 -17.90 -1.77 -3.21
CA PRO A 316 -16.75 -2.38 -2.54
C PRO A 316 -15.49 -2.42 -3.39
N PHE A 317 -15.59 -2.16 -4.72
CA PHE A 317 -14.44 -2.26 -5.63
C PHE A 317 -14.23 -0.94 -6.35
N LEU A 318 -13.16 -0.24 -5.98
CA LEU A 318 -12.83 1.09 -6.46
C LEU A 318 -11.56 1.05 -7.33
N LEU A 319 -11.56 1.83 -8.39
CA LEU A 319 -10.42 2.02 -9.28
C LEU A 319 -10.17 3.52 -9.45
N GLU A 320 -9.03 3.99 -8.95
CA GLU A 320 -8.63 5.39 -9.07
C GLU A 320 -7.86 5.61 -10.37
N PRO A 321 -8.18 6.66 -11.14
CA PRO A 321 -7.48 6.95 -12.37
C PRO A 321 -6.03 7.40 -12.10
N ALA A 322 -5.09 6.86 -12.88
CA ALA A 322 -3.71 7.31 -12.85
C ALA A 322 -3.54 8.66 -13.55
N GLN A 323 -2.61 9.50 -13.09
CA GLN A 323 -2.31 10.80 -13.67
C GLN A 323 -0.83 10.93 -14.04
N LEU A 324 -0.55 11.45 -15.23
CA LEU A 324 0.82 11.81 -15.63
C LEU A 324 1.16 13.20 -15.09
N ILE A 325 2.22 13.29 -14.32
CA ILE A 325 2.79 14.55 -13.83
C ILE A 325 4.05 14.85 -14.62
N VAL A 326 3.96 15.76 -15.57
CA VAL A 326 5.09 16.16 -16.42
C VAL A 326 5.96 17.18 -15.68
N ARG A 327 7.27 16.91 -15.65
CA ARG A 327 8.29 17.79 -15.08
C ARG A 327 9.50 17.88 -16.01
N SER A 328 10.69 18.13 -15.48
CA SER A 328 11.90 18.44 -16.26
C SER A 328 12.76 17.22 -16.63
N SER A 329 12.44 16.01 -16.17
CA SER A 329 13.25 14.82 -16.46
C SER A 329 12.96 14.16 -17.81
N THR A 330 11.95 14.65 -18.54
CA THR A 330 11.64 14.22 -19.92
C THR A 330 11.65 15.41 -20.88
N GLY A 331 12.11 15.21 -22.09
CA GLY A 331 12.19 16.21 -23.15
C GLY A 331 12.13 15.56 -24.55
N PRO A 332 12.15 16.35 -25.63
CA PRO A 332 12.18 15.81 -27.00
C PRO A 332 13.36 14.88 -27.21
N CYS A 333 13.15 13.81 -27.98
CA CYS A 333 14.22 12.88 -28.35
C CYS A 333 15.40 13.66 -28.97
N PRO A 334 16.63 13.44 -28.50
CA PRO A 334 17.81 14.09 -29.05
C PRO A 334 17.91 13.86 -30.57
N LYS A 335 18.17 14.91 -31.35
CA LYS A 335 18.47 14.74 -32.75
C LYS A 335 19.78 13.98 -32.86
N THR A 336 19.75 12.79 -33.46
CA THR A 336 20.97 12.08 -33.80
C THR A 336 21.74 12.97 -34.76
N HIS A 337 22.88 13.51 -34.33
CA HIS A 337 23.83 14.07 -35.29
C HIS A 337 24.32 12.87 -36.12
N ALA A 338 23.85 12.80 -37.39
CA ALA A 338 24.28 11.83 -38.37
C ALA A 338 25.74 12.03 -38.74
#